data_20e6574f1f4520dcd56165bbb8d73f04
#
_entry.id   20e6574f1f4520dcd56165bbb8d73f04
#
_cell.length_a   1.000
_cell.length_b   1.000
_cell.length_c   1.000
_cell.angle_alpha   90.00
_cell.angle_beta   90.00
_cell.angle_gamma   90.00
#
_symmetry.space_group_name_H-M   'P 1'
#
loop_
_entity.id
_entity.type
_entity.pdbx_description
1 polymer ?
#
loop_
_entity_poly.entity_id
_entity_poly.type
_entity_poly.pdbx_seq_one_letter_code
_entity_poly.pdbx_strand_id
1 'polypeptide(L)'
;MLEPEYLEKFSDQLLALVDALSTAIIADMSKRLVKTGEITETSRRQAEILQGAGLLYKDVLKRVSQVSGYMNTEVERVFEEAGVRNLKNEAVIYKAAGEKEIKLHQSETMQKILAANVRKTKEEINNLTLTTAVKTQSAYITACNKAMMKVQTGAFSYDKAIADAIKEAAVQGTEVLYPSGHVDKLDVAVRRAVLTGVNQSAAEMNLQYVKESGCDHVETTAHSGARPTHAVWQGKVFCVSGKDSRYPPFYESTGYGTGAGLCGWNCRHNFHAFFPGISTPAYSQEMLDDYSARKYEYNSKKYTEYELSQMQRSQERKIRATKRKLTGYDAGIKNTDSNTLKAELTNRFESESAELKKQEKSLKKFCRQTGRRYESARTQVHAVLDSEGNIVGFNKSVAQKAVWASKRHTSKMQMVKQLDKLSDEERLAVQRYTGFAAHRVNRALYSGKSQMIEKEREYMKVLDSALDKGVIERKIVVHRDTIPEFLNVFPKGFKYSEHDMERLVGKTLTNIGYTSTSFRDIQYGGRNVHLEIEVPKGYRGCLYIESLAIKKYKNQQEVLFKRGFRCKIKNIEKENDRYYIKAEAIL
;
A
#
# COMPACT_ATOMS: atom_id res chain seq x y z
N MET A 1 31.64 3.19 -18.57
CA MET A 1 30.20 3.63 -18.55
C MET A 1 29.35 2.78 -17.64
N LEU A 2 28.24 3.31 -17.16
CA LEU A 2 27.26 2.55 -16.39
C LEU A 2 26.20 1.95 -17.31
N GLU A 3 25.90 0.67 -17.12
CA GLU A 3 24.85 -0.01 -17.89
C GLU A 3 23.46 0.43 -17.43
N PRO A 4 22.48 0.54 -18.35
CA PRO A 4 21.09 0.91 -18.02
C PRO A 4 20.45 0.00 -16.98
N GLU A 5 20.75 -1.29 -16.95
CA GLU A 5 20.27 -2.28 -15.99
C GLU A 5 20.82 -2.05 -14.58
N TYR A 6 22.07 -1.61 -14.47
CA TYR A 6 22.66 -1.22 -13.19
C TYR A 6 21.96 0.01 -12.63
N LEU A 7 21.77 1.05 -13.45
CA LEU A 7 21.06 2.28 -13.08
C LEU A 7 19.59 2.04 -12.67
N GLU A 8 19.02 0.89 -12.97
CA GLU A 8 17.67 0.55 -12.57
C GLU A 8 17.56 0.03 -11.13
N LYS A 9 18.59 -0.61 -10.60
CA LYS A 9 18.54 -1.38 -9.34
C LYS A 9 19.34 -0.80 -8.17
N PHE A 10 20.34 0.02 -8.41
CA PHE A 10 21.31 0.43 -7.40
C PHE A 10 20.73 1.21 -6.20
N SER A 11 19.52 1.75 -6.29
CA SER A 11 18.91 2.62 -5.28
C SER A 11 17.91 1.93 -4.35
N ASP A 12 17.77 0.61 -4.39
CA ASP A 12 16.70 -0.11 -3.69
C ASP A 12 16.78 0.04 -2.15
N GLN A 13 18.00 0.06 -1.57
CA GLN A 13 18.19 0.24 -0.14
C GLN A 13 17.81 1.65 0.32
N LEU A 14 18.23 2.67 -0.44
CA LEU A 14 17.86 4.06 -0.17
C LEU A 14 16.33 4.26 -0.24
N LEU A 15 15.68 3.65 -1.23
CA LEU A 15 14.23 3.72 -1.37
C LEU A 15 13.48 3.07 -0.22
N ALA A 16 14.04 2.01 0.36
CA ALA A 16 13.45 1.38 1.53
C ALA A 16 13.53 2.29 2.77
N LEU A 17 14.61 3.07 2.95
CA LEU A 17 14.71 4.10 3.99
C LEU A 17 13.64 5.19 3.81
N VAL A 18 13.44 5.65 2.59
CA VAL A 18 12.41 6.65 2.24
C VAL A 18 11.00 6.10 2.46
N ASP A 19 10.76 4.84 2.11
CA ASP A 19 9.46 4.19 2.35
C ASP A 19 9.18 4.01 3.85
N ALA A 20 10.20 3.71 4.66
CA ALA A 20 10.07 3.64 6.12
C ALA A 20 9.69 5.01 6.71
N LEU A 21 10.35 6.07 6.29
CA LEU A 21 10.02 7.44 6.67
C LEU A 21 8.58 7.79 6.26
N SER A 22 8.21 7.54 5.02
CA SER A 22 6.86 7.79 4.50
C SER A 22 5.78 7.03 5.28
N THR A 23 6.03 5.76 5.61
CA THR A 23 5.12 4.92 6.40
C THR A 23 4.92 5.49 7.81
N ALA A 24 6.02 5.91 8.46
CA ALA A 24 5.95 6.52 9.78
C ALA A 24 5.18 7.84 9.79
N ILE A 25 5.37 8.68 8.77
CA ILE A 25 4.61 9.94 8.59
C ILE A 25 3.12 9.66 8.44
N ILE A 26 2.73 8.75 7.56
CA ILE A 26 1.32 8.38 7.33
C ILE A 26 0.67 7.84 8.60
N ALA A 27 1.38 6.98 9.34
CA ALA A 27 0.87 6.42 10.60
C ALA A 27 0.66 7.50 11.66
N ASP A 28 1.59 8.46 11.79
CA ASP A 28 1.48 9.55 12.75
C ASP A 28 0.35 10.53 12.39
N MET A 29 0.21 10.90 11.13
CA MET A 29 -0.94 11.69 10.66
C MET A 29 -2.27 10.99 10.98
N SER A 30 -2.38 9.69 10.69
CA SER A 30 -3.60 8.91 10.95
C SER A 30 -3.93 8.81 12.44
N LYS A 31 -2.90 8.61 13.30
CA LYS A 31 -3.04 8.62 14.76
C LYS A 31 -3.59 9.96 15.27
N ARG A 32 -3.13 11.09 14.74
CA ARG A 32 -3.60 12.43 15.12
C ARG A 32 -5.01 12.68 14.62
N LEU A 33 -5.34 12.28 13.40
CA LEU A 33 -6.68 12.44 12.81
C LEU A 33 -7.76 11.72 13.63
N VAL A 34 -7.52 10.51 14.14
CA VAL A 34 -8.50 9.77 14.97
C VAL A 34 -8.64 10.33 16.38
N LYS A 35 -7.66 11.08 16.87
CA LYS A 35 -7.67 11.70 18.22
C LYS A 35 -8.30 13.09 18.24
N THR A 36 -8.67 13.62 17.09
CA THR A 36 -9.19 14.99 16.99
C THR A 36 -10.55 15.23 17.67
N GLY A 37 -11.17 14.28 18.35
CA GLY A 37 -12.39 14.45 19.16
C GLY A 37 -13.62 14.97 18.39
N GLU A 38 -14.75 15.15 19.07
CA GLU A 38 -15.96 15.72 18.49
C GLU A 38 -15.72 17.15 17.97
N ILE A 39 -16.26 17.44 16.79
CA ILE A 39 -16.08 18.74 16.13
C ILE A 39 -17.10 19.71 16.73
N THR A 40 -16.67 20.41 17.79
CA THR A 40 -17.42 21.53 18.39
C THR A 40 -16.64 22.82 18.18
N GLU A 41 -17.32 23.90 17.94
CA GLU A 41 -16.89 25.30 17.80
C GLU A 41 -15.59 25.64 17.02
N THR A 42 -15.73 26.57 16.09
CA THR A 42 -14.80 26.79 14.96
C THR A 42 -13.41 27.31 15.37
N SER A 43 -13.31 28.23 16.32
CA SER A 43 -12.04 28.89 16.67
C SER A 43 -11.12 28.04 17.55
N ARG A 44 -11.66 27.41 18.57
CA ARG A 44 -10.89 26.48 19.43
C ARG A 44 -10.35 25.32 18.61
N ARG A 45 -11.18 24.81 17.71
CA ARG A 45 -10.81 23.72 16.83
C ARG A 45 -9.69 24.08 15.86
N GLN A 46 -9.72 25.28 15.27
CA GLN A 46 -8.63 25.76 14.42
C GLN A 46 -7.31 25.85 15.20
N ALA A 47 -7.34 26.30 16.44
CA ALA A 47 -6.16 26.33 17.31
C ALA A 47 -5.61 24.92 17.58
N GLU A 48 -6.47 23.93 17.87
CA GLU A 48 -6.08 22.53 18.07
C GLU A 48 -5.48 21.89 16.79
N ILE A 49 -6.06 22.17 15.62
CA ILE A 49 -5.52 21.72 14.34
C ILE A 49 -4.13 22.30 14.09
N LEU A 50 -3.95 23.60 14.30
CA LEU A 50 -2.66 24.29 14.11
C LEU A 50 -1.60 23.80 15.11
N GLN A 51 -1.98 23.59 16.37
CA GLN A 51 -1.09 23.00 17.37
C GLN A 51 -0.69 21.56 16.99
N GLY A 52 -1.66 20.72 16.60
CA GLY A 52 -1.43 19.36 16.14
C GLY A 52 -0.52 19.32 14.91
N ALA A 53 -0.71 20.24 13.98
CA ALA A 53 0.13 20.39 12.78
C ALA A 53 1.56 20.82 13.12
N GLY A 54 1.74 21.71 14.10
CA GLY A 54 3.06 22.13 14.58
C GLY A 54 3.82 20.99 15.26
N LEU A 55 3.15 20.19 16.07
CA LEU A 55 3.73 19.00 16.70
C LEU A 55 4.08 17.94 15.64
N LEU A 56 3.21 17.71 14.66
CA LEU A 56 3.47 16.79 13.55
C LEU A 56 4.72 17.22 12.77
N TYR A 57 4.84 18.51 12.44
CA TYR A 57 6.00 19.04 11.74
C TYR A 57 7.32 18.77 12.50
N LYS A 58 7.34 19.02 13.81
CA LYS A 58 8.50 18.73 14.66
C LYS A 58 8.86 17.23 14.67
N ASP A 59 7.86 16.36 14.78
CA ASP A 59 8.08 14.91 14.77
C ASP A 59 8.57 14.41 13.41
N VAL A 60 8.08 14.97 12.31
CA VAL A 60 8.58 14.67 10.96
C VAL A 60 10.03 15.12 10.81
N LEU A 61 10.39 16.33 11.24
CA LEU A 61 11.77 16.81 11.20
C LEU A 61 12.71 15.91 12.03
N LYS A 62 12.29 15.49 13.22
CA LYS A 62 13.07 14.55 14.05
C LYS A 62 13.31 13.23 13.32
N ARG A 63 12.29 12.67 12.65
CA ARG A 63 12.41 11.43 11.86
C ARG A 63 13.31 11.63 10.63
N VAL A 64 13.16 12.74 9.94
CA VAL A 64 14.04 13.11 8.81
C VAL A 64 15.48 13.14 9.29
N SER A 65 15.77 13.81 10.40
CA SER A 65 17.13 13.87 10.97
C SER A 65 17.68 12.48 11.33
N GLN A 66 16.87 11.62 11.91
CA GLN A 66 17.27 10.24 12.24
C GLN A 66 17.63 9.41 11.01
N VAL A 67 16.88 9.57 9.91
CA VAL A 67 17.07 8.79 8.67
C VAL A 67 18.15 9.42 7.78
N SER A 68 18.38 10.73 7.86
CA SER A 68 19.33 11.45 6.99
C SER A 68 20.76 10.92 7.09
N GLY A 69 21.23 10.53 8.26
CA GLY A 69 22.55 9.92 8.43
C GLY A 69 22.72 8.65 7.60
N TYR A 70 21.77 7.75 7.69
CA TYR A 70 21.76 6.48 6.94
C TYR A 70 21.61 6.71 5.43
N MET A 71 20.75 7.67 5.03
CA MET A 71 20.59 8.05 3.62
C MET A 71 21.89 8.61 3.05
N ASN A 72 22.58 9.46 3.80
CA ASN A 72 23.86 10.05 3.39
C ASN A 72 24.95 9.00 3.22
N THR A 73 25.07 8.04 4.14
CA THR A 73 25.99 6.91 4.04
C THR A 73 25.69 6.05 2.81
N GLU A 74 24.42 5.77 2.57
CA GLU A 74 24.02 4.96 1.41
C GLU A 74 24.26 5.69 0.08
N VAL A 75 24.08 7.01 0.03
CA VAL A 75 24.44 7.83 -1.14
C VAL A 75 25.93 7.73 -1.41
N GLU A 76 26.80 7.89 -0.40
CA GLU A 76 28.24 7.75 -0.56
C GLU A 76 28.61 6.39 -1.13
N ARG A 77 28.12 5.32 -0.54
CA ARG A 77 28.36 3.93 -0.96
C ARG A 77 27.96 3.71 -2.43
N VAL A 78 26.78 4.15 -2.79
CA VAL A 78 26.23 3.98 -4.15
C VAL A 78 27.05 4.76 -5.19
N PHE A 79 27.48 5.98 -4.86
CA PHE A 79 28.32 6.78 -5.77
C PHE A 79 29.72 6.21 -5.93
N GLU A 80 30.34 5.75 -4.86
CA GLU A 80 31.65 5.11 -4.90
C GLU A 80 31.63 3.84 -5.75
N GLU A 81 30.67 2.94 -5.50
CA GLU A 81 30.47 1.71 -6.27
C GLU A 81 30.25 2.01 -7.75
N ALA A 82 29.39 2.99 -8.06
CA ALA A 82 29.12 3.42 -9.42
C ALA A 82 30.38 4.03 -10.10
N GLY A 83 31.12 4.86 -9.39
CA GLY A 83 32.36 5.48 -9.90
C GLY A 83 33.43 4.44 -10.24
N VAL A 84 33.68 3.48 -9.33
CA VAL A 84 34.60 2.36 -9.57
C VAL A 84 34.16 1.53 -10.78
N ARG A 85 32.88 1.17 -10.84
CA ARG A 85 32.31 0.39 -11.95
C ARG A 85 32.42 1.13 -13.28
N ASN A 86 32.10 2.42 -13.28
CA ASN A 86 32.15 3.25 -14.47
C ASN A 86 33.57 3.27 -15.06
N LEU A 87 34.57 3.61 -14.25
CA LEU A 87 35.97 3.70 -14.72
C LEU A 87 36.53 2.32 -15.11
N LYS A 88 36.16 1.24 -14.43
CA LYS A 88 36.51 -0.13 -14.82
C LYS A 88 36.00 -0.47 -16.22
N ASN A 89 34.74 -0.11 -16.52
CA ASN A 89 34.14 -0.36 -17.83
C ASN A 89 34.80 0.50 -18.92
N GLU A 90 35.11 1.78 -18.63
CA GLU A 90 35.85 2.67 -19.53
C GLU A 90 37.26 2.15 -19.84
N ALA A 91 37.97 1.63 -18.83
CA ALA A 91 39.34 1.14 -18.98
C ALA A 91 39.53 0.13 -20.13
N VAL A 92 38.50 -0.65 -20.46
CA VAL A 92 38.52 -1.61 -21.57
C VAL A 92 38.72 -0.87 -22.91
N ILE A 93 38.00 0.23 -23.11
CA ILE A 93 38.02 1.03 -24.34
C ILE A 93 39.37 1.76 -24.47
N TYR A 94 39.81 2.39 -23.39
CA TYR A 94 41.06 3.15 -23.36
C TYR A 94 42.28 2.24 -23.55
N LYS A 95 42.31 1.05 -22.93
CA LYS A 95 43.40 0.07 -23.18
C LYS A 95 43.43 -0.40 -24.63
N ALA A 96 42.30 -0.61 -25.27
CA ALA A 96 42.23 -0.96 -26.68
C ALA A 96 42.78 0.16 -27.59
N ALA A 97 42.67 1.41 -27.16
CA ALA A 97 43.23 2.57 -27.85
C ALA A 97 44.72 2.85 -27.50
N GLY A 98 45.33 2.03 -26.63
CA GLY A 98 46.70 2.22 -26.17
C GLY A 98 46.88 3.24 -25.04
N GLU A 99 45.78 3.69 -24.46
CA GLU A 99 45.77 4.69 -23.40
C GLU A 99 45.87 4.05 -21.99
N LYS A 100 46.28 4.85 -21.01
CA LYS A 100 46.42 4.40 -19.61
C LYS A 100 45.06 4.28 -18.93
N GLU A 101 44.93 3.25 -18.10
CA GLU A 101 43.79 3.07 -17.21
C GLU A 101 43.80 4.13 -16.10
N ILE A 102 42.65 4.79 -15.85
CA ILE A 102 42.43 5.66 -14.69
C ILE A 102 41.60 4.90 -13.66
N LYS A 103 42.11 4.83 -12.42
CA LYS A 103 41.40 4.24 -11.28
C LYS A 103 40.93 5.33 -10.33
N LEU A 104 39.71 5.20 -9.82
CA LEU A 104 39.10 6.20 -8.95
C LEU A 104 39.99 6.63 -7.78
N HIS A 105 40.51 5.68 -7.03
CA HIS A 105 41.34 5.96 -5.84
C HIS A 105 42.78 6.43 -6.16
N GLN A 106 43.18 6.41 -7.42
CA GLN A 106 44.51 6.86 -7.88
C GLN A 106 44.47 8.22 -8.60
N SER A 107 43.25 8.74 -8.86
CA SER A 107 43.09 10.04 -9.52
C SER A 107 42.39 11.03 -8.59
N GLU A 108 43.13 12.07 -8.18
CA GLU A 108 42.60 13.15 -7.36
C GLU A 108 41.43 13.89 -8.07
N THR A 109 41.54 14.04 -9.39
CA THR A 109 40.52 14.68 -10.22
C THR A 109 39.20 13.89 -10.18
N MET A 110 39.27 12.55 -10.37
CA MET A 110 38.10 11.70 -10.33
C MET A 110 37.45 11.66 -8.94
N GLN A 111 38.26 11.68 -7.88
CA GLN A 111 37.76 11.76 -6.49
C GLN A 111 37.07 13.11 -6.22
N LYS A 112 37.58 14.23 -6.73
CA LYS A 112 36.98 15.56 -6.63
C LYS A 112 35.62 15.62 -7.35
N ILE A 113 35.52 15.04 -8.55
CA ILE A 113 34.27 14.93 -9.30
C ILE A 113 33.24 14.13 -8.48
N LEU A 114 33.64 12.95 -7.98
CA LEU A 114 32.78 12.12 -7.15
C LEU A 114 32.27 12.88 -5.92
N ALA A 115 33.16 13.47 -5.14
CA ALA A 115 32.82 14.19 -3.92
C ALA A 115 31.87 15.38 -4.16
N ALA A 116 32.09 16.12 -5.27
CA ALA A 116 31.21 17.23 -5.63
C ALA A 116 29.76 16.75 -5.94
N ASN A 117 29.63 15.67 -6.70
CA ASN A 117 28.33 15.11 -7.06
C ASN A 117 27.63 14.43 -5.87
N VAL A 118 28.37 13.76 -4.99
CA VAL A 118 27.87 13.23 -3.71
C VAL A 118 27.27 14.36 -2.87
N ARG A 119 28.04 15.44 -2.67
CA ARG A 119 27.58 16.61 -1.89
C ARG A 119 26.30 17.21 -2.49
N LYS A 120 26.29 17.50 -3.79
CA LYS A 120 25.14 18.04 -4.51
C LYS A 120 23.88 17.16 -4.33
N THR A 121 24.04 15.83 -4.46
CA THR A 121 22.91 14.89 -4.32
C THR A 121 22.40 14.80 -2.89
N LYS A 122 23.29 14.83 -1.89
CA LYS A 122 22.90 14.89 -0.47
C LYS A 122 22.12 16.16 -0.14
N GLU A 123 22.56 17.31 -0.63
CA GLU A 123 21.88 18.60 -0.46
C GLU A 123 20.49 18.56 -1.10
N GLU A 124 20.37 17.99 -2.30
CA GLU A 124 19.06 17.81 -2.97
C GLU A 124 18.13 16.91 -2.15
N ILE A 125 18.61 15.75 -1.66
CA ILE A 125 17.81 14.84 -0.83
C ILE A 125 17.37 15.52 0.47
N ASN A 126 18.24 16.27 1.12
CA ASN A 126 17.91 17.03 2.32
C ASN A 126 16.79 18.05 2.04
N ASN A 127 16.88 18.79 0.94
CA ASN A 127 15.85 19.73 0.53
C ASN A 127 14.51 19.02 0.25
N LEU A 128 14.52 17.89 -0.43
CA LEU A 128 13.32 17.09 -0.71
C LEU A 128 12.63 16.61 0.58
N THR A 129 13.41 16.14 1.56
CA THR A 129 12.89 15.67 2.85
C THR A 129 12.33 16.80 3.71
N LEU A 130 12.98 17.96 3.73
CA LEU A 130 12.49 19.16 4.41
C LEU A 130 11.19 19.69 3.77
N THR A 131 11.16 19.75 2.44
CA THR A 131 9.95 20.15 1.69
C THR A 131 8.80 19.19 1.98
N THR A 132 9.08 17.88 2.11
CA THR A 132 8.07 16.89 2.53
C THR A 132 7.52 17.19 3.92
N ALA A 133 8.34 17.60 4.88
CA ALA A 133 7.87 17.95 6.23
C ALA A 133 6.86 19.12 6.19
N VAL A 134 7.15 20.15 5.43
CA VAL A 134 6.23 21.30 5.22
C VAL A 134 4.95 20.84 4.53
N LYS A 135 5.07 20.02 3.49
CA LYS A 135 3.90 19.49 2.75
C LYS A 135 3.05 18.57 3.62
N THR A 136 3.66 17.76 4.49
CA THR A 136 2.96 16.92 5.47
C THR A 136 2.10 17.75 6.41
N GLN A 137 2.65 18.83 6.94
CA GLN A 137 1.92 19.77 7.78
C GLN A 137 0.70 20.35 7.07
N SER A 138 0.90 20.87 5.86
CA SER A 138 -0.17 21.43 5.02
C SER A 138 -1.24 20.38 4.67
N ALA A 139 -0.83 19.16 4.33
CA ALA A 139 -1.74 18.07 4.02
C ALA A 139 -2.60 17.67 5.24
N TYR A 140 -2.01 17.66 6.44
CA TYR A 140 -2.74 17.41 7.68
C TYR A 140 -3.81 18.48 7.94
N ILE A 141 -3.45 19.76 7.86
CA ILE A 141 -4.39 20.88 8.04
C ILE A 141 -5.52 20.76 7.02
N THR A 142 -5.19 20.52 5.75
CA THR A 142 -6.18 20.37 4.67
C THR A 142 -7.13 19.20 4.93
N ALA A 143 -6.62 18.05 5.36
CA ALA A 143 -7.42 16.88 5.68
C ALA A 143 -8.38 17.14 6.85
N CYS A 144 -7.90 17.81 7.92
CA CYS A 144 -8.74 18.22 9.05
C CYS A 144 -9.85 19.19 8.62
N ASN A 145 -9.52 20.24 7.85
CA ASN A 145 -10.49 21.24 7.39
C ASN A 145 -11.56 20.61 6.49
N LYS A 146 -11.17 19.76 5.56
CA LYS A 146 -12.12 19.03 4.70
C LYS A 146 -13.03 18.10 5.50
N ALA A 147 -12.49 17.39 6.50
CA ALA A 147 -13.29 16.54 7.38
C ALA A 147 -14.32 17.39 8.14
N MET A 148 -13.89 18.54 8.69
CA MET A 148 -14.76 19.48 9.38
C MET A 148 -15.89 19.98 8.46
N MET A 149 -15.59 20.43 7.24
CA MET A 149 -16.59 20.88 6.26
C MET A 149 -17.59 19.78 5.94
N LYS A 150 -17.13 18.54 5.72
CA LYS A 150 -18.01 17.39 5.42
C LYS A 150 -19.01 17.12 6.56
N VAL A 151 -18.58 17.24 7.82
CA VAL A 151 -19.45 17.04 8.98
C VAL A 151 -20.42 18.22 9.15
N GLN A 152 -19.94 19.48 9.03
CA GLN A 152 -20.77 20.67 9.18
C GLN A 152 -21.88 20.77 8.14
N THR A 153 -21.64 20.31 6.91
CA THR A 153 -22.68 20.27 5.87
C THR A 153 -23.74 19.20 6.09
N GLY A 154 -23.58 18.33 7.10
CA GLY A 154 -24.50 17.22 7.39
C GLY A 154 -24.48 16.10 6.34
N ALA A 155 -23.68 16.22 5.28
CA ALA A 155 -23.63 15.24 4.20
C ALA A 155 -22.91 13.95 4.60
N PHE A 156 -22.01 14.02 5.59
CA PHE A 156 -21.21 12.89 6.04
C PHE A 156 -21.25 12.73 7.55
N SER A 157 -21.26 11.48 8.03
CA SER A 157 -21.00 11.22 9.45
C SER A 157 -19.53 11.54 9.78
N TYR A 158 -19.27 11.85 11.06
CA TYR A 158 -17.93 12.07 11.57
C TYR A 158 -16.96 10.95 11.16
N ASP A 159 -17.34 9.69 11.38
CA ASP A 159 -16.52 8.51 11.07
C ASP A 159 -16.12 8.43 9.60
N LYS A 160 -17.06 8.70 8.69
CA LYS A 160 -16.76 8.75 7.24
C LYS A 160 -15.83 9.91 6.89
N ALA A 161 -16.03 11.07 7.49
CA ALA A 161 -15.18 12.24 7.24
C ALA A 161 -13.73 12.00 7.70
N ILE A 162 -13.52 11.40 8.88
CA ILE A 162 -12.19 11.02 9.37
C ILE A 162 -11.55 9.91 8.53
N ALA A 163 -12.31 8.90 8.13
CA ALA A 163 -11.79 7.85 7.24
C ALA A 163 -11.34 8.41 5.88
N ASP A 164 -12.08 9.37 5.32
CA ASP A 164 -11.68 10.08 4.10
C ASP A 164 -10.43 10.95 4.33
N ALA A 165 -10.32 11.64 5.47
CA ALA A 165 -9.15 12.42 5.84
C ALA A 165 -7.88 11.54 5.94
N ILE A 166 -7.99 10.36 6.54
CA ILE A 166 -6.90 9.37 6.60
C ILE A 166 -6.49 8.92 5.19
N LYS A 167 -7.47 8.66 4.30
CA LYS A 167 -7.20 8.31 2.91
C LYS A 167 -6.43 9.41 2.18
N GLU A 168 -6.86 10.66 2.31
CA GLU A 168 -6.18 11.81 1.71
C GLU A 168 -4.77 11.99 2.29
N ALA A 169 -4.62 11.93 3.60
CA ALA A 169 -3.33 12.02 4.28
C ALA A 169 -2.35 10.92 3.82
N ALA A 170 -2.82 9.69 3.66
CA ALA A 170 -2.00 8.59 3.15
C ALA A 170 -1.54 8.79 1.70
N VAL A 171 -2.28 9.55 0.91
CA VAL A 171 -1.92 9.86 -0.49
C VAL A 171 -1.04 11.11 -0.57
N GLN A 172 -1.36 12.18 0.17
CA GLN A 172 -0.72 13.49 0.04
C GLN A 172 0.36 13.76 1.08
N GLY A 173 0.32 13.09 2.22
CA GLY A 173 1.17 13.37 3.37
C GLY A 173 2.68 13.15 3.17
N THR A 174 3.08 12.53 2.07
CA THR A 174 4.49 12.25 1.73
C THR A 174 4.85 12.80 0.35
N GLU A 175 4.28 13.94 -0.01
CA GLU A 175 4.55 14.64 -1.26
C GLU A 175 5.67 15.66 -1.12
N VAL A 176 6.39 15.85 -2.20
CA VAL A 176 7.34 16.94 -2.42
C VAL A 176 6.70 17.93 -3.36
N LEU A 177 6.65 19.19 -2.97
CA LEU A 177 6.20 20.28 -3.83
C LEU A 177 7.42 21.04 -4.35
N TYR A 178 7.59 21.07 -5.67
CA TYR A 178 8.66 21.83 -6.32
C TYR A 178 8.25 23.29 -6.54
N PRO A 179 9.22 24.22 -6.65
CA PRO A 179 8.92 25.63 -6.95
C PRO A 179 8.11 25.84 -8.23
N SER A 180 8.23 24.93 -9.19
CA SER A 180 7.44 24.92 -10.44
C SER A 180 5.97 24.56 -10.26
N GLY A 181 5.53 24.20 -9.04
CA GLY A 181 4.21 23.66 -8.77
C GLY A 181 4.08 22.15 -9.04
N HIS A 182 5.10 21.51 -9.59
CA HIS A 182 5.11 20.06 -9.78
C HIS A 182 5.11 19.33 -8.44
N VAL A 183 4.41 18.19 -8.38
CA VAL A 183 4.29 17.38 -7.16
C VAL A 183 4.71 15.94 -7.45
N ASP A 184 5.65 15.43 -6.66
CA ASP A 184 6.05 14.02 -6.66
C ASP A 184 5.86 13.37 -5.29
N LYS A 185 5.85 12.05 -5.25
CA LYS A 185 6.02 11.33 -3.98
C LYS A 185 7.49 11.37 -3.59
N LEU A 186 7.77 11.41 -2.28
CA LEU A 186 9.14 11.49 -1.77
C LEU A 186 10.06 10.39 -2.34
N ASP A 187 9.57 9.16 -2.43
CA ASP A 187 10.28 8.04 -3.00
C ASP A 187 10.61 8.20 -4.50
N VAL A 188 9.71 8.82 -5.26
CA VAL A 188 9.93 9.13 -6.68
C VAL A 188 10.96 10.26 -6.83
N ALA A 189 10.85 11.29 -5.99
CA ALA A 189 11.75 12.43 -5.99
C ALA A 189 13.19 12.03 -5.62
N VAL A 190 13.37 11.30 -4.52
CA VAL A 190 14.67 10.82 -4.05
C VAL A 190 15.30 9.85 -5.05
N ARG A 191 14.52 8.90 -5.61
CA ARG A 191 15.01 8.02 -6.67
C ARG A 191 15.54 8.81 -7.86
N ARG A 192 14.81 9.83 -8.30
CA ARG A 192 15.22 10.67 -9.42
C ARG A 192 16.52 11.44 -9.10
N ALA A 193 16.62 12.03 -7.91
CA ALA A 193 17.80 12.76 -7.48
C ALA A 193 19.06 11.88 -7.52
N VAL A 194 18.99 10.68 -6.92
CA VAL A 194 20.14 9.75 -6.87
C VAL A 194 20.48 9.18 -8.24
N LEU A 195 19.48 8.75 -9.01
CA LEU A 195 19.71 8.24 -10.37
C LEU A 195 20.40 9.28 -11.25
N THR A 196 19.89 10.51 -11.22
CA THR A 196 20.44 11.62 -12.00
C THR A 196 21.84 11.98 -11.53
N GLY A 197 22.05 12.09 -10.21
CA GLY A 197 23.35 12.42 -9.63
C GLY A 197 24.44 11.39 -9.96
N VAL A 198 24.13 10.10 -9.78
CA VAL A 198 25.06 9.00 -10.13
C VAL A 198 25.40 9.01 -11.62
N ASN A 199 24.38 9.17 -12.47
CA ASN A 199 24.59 9.17 -13.92
C ASN A 199 25.38 10.41 -14.38
N GLN A 200 25.12 11.59 -13.80
CA GLN A 200 25.92 12.81 -14.04
C GLN A 200 27.35 12.65 -13.56
N SER A 201 27.56 12.09 -12.37
CA SER A 201 28.93 11.84 -11.86
C SER A 201 29.74 10.94 -12.80
N ALA A 202 29.15 9.86 -13.29
CA ALA A 202 29.77 8.98 -14.27
C ALA A 202 30.08 9.70 -15.59
N ALA A 203 29.13 10.51 -16.08
CA ALA A 203 29.30 11.29 -17.30
C ALA A 203 30.41 12.35 -17.19
N GLU A 204 30.51 13.06 -16.06
CA GLU A 204 31.58 14.04 -15.80
C GLU A 204 32.94 13.34 -15.73
N MET A 205 33.02 12.15 -15.10
CA MET A 205 34.23 11.33 -15.12
C MET A 205 34.63 10.92 -16.55
N ASN A 206 33.65 10.53 -17.37
CA ASN A 206 33.90 10.13 -18.75
C ASN A 206 34.36 11.30 -19.60
N LEU A 207 33.77 12.50 -19.46
CA LEU A 207 34.28 13.71 -20.16
C LEU A 207 35.68 14.09 -19.72
N GLN A 208 35.98 13.97 -18.44
CA GLN A 208 37.33 14.23 -17.94
C GLN A 208 38.35 13.23 -18.52
N TYR A 209 37.97 11.96 -18.59
CA TYR A 209 38.83 10.92 -19.18
C TYR A 209 39.03 11.16 -20.68
N VAL A 210 37.99 11.48 -21.44
CA VAL A 210 38.04 11.89 -22.85
C VAL A 210 39.03 13.05 -23.03
N LYS A 211 38.98 14.08 -22.18
CA LYS A 211 39.85 15.22 -22.21
C LYS A 211 41.31 14.86 -21.91
N GLU A 212 41.57 14.03 -20.88
CA GLU A 212 42.93 13.62 -20.49
C GLU A 212 43.62 12.75 -21.55
N SER A 213 42.86 11.94 -22.29
CA SER A 213 43.37 11.10 -23.38
C SER A 213 43.48 11.82 -24.72
N GLY A 214 43.09 13.11 -24.80
CA GLY A 214 43.08 13.85 -26.08
C GLY A 214 42.03 13.35 -27.08
N CYS A 215 41.11 12.49 -26.66
CA CYS A 215 39.97 12.05 -27.47
C CYS A 215 38.94 13.18 -27.58
N ASP A 216 38.32 13.33 -28.75
CA ASP A 216 37.27 14.36 -28.98
C ASP A 216 35.90 13.77 -29.38
N HIS A 217 35.80 12.45 -29.37
CA HIS A 217 34.57 11.78 -29.78
C HIS A 217 34.03 10.85 -28.69
N VAL A 218 32.73 10.80 -28.61
CA VAL A 218 31.98 9.92 -27.68
C VAL A 218 30.87 9.20 -28.40
N GLU A 219 30.58 7.96 -28.01
CA GLU A 219 29.40 7.22 -28.42
C GLU A 219 28.42 7.15 -27.25
N THR A 220 27.15 7.51 -27.49
CA THR A 220 26.08 7.41 -26.51
C THR A 220 25.57 5.97 -26.38
N THR A 221 25.25 5.55 -25.17
CA THR A 221 24.66 4.23 -24.95
C THR A 221 23.24 4.18 -25.50
N ALA A 222 22.81 2.98 -25.91
CA ALA A 222 21.44 2.73 -26.33
C ALA A 222 20.80 1.61 -25.52
N HIS A 223 19.50 1.67 -25.37
CA HIS A 223 18.72 0.59 -24.74
C HIS A 223 17.29 0.58 -25.25
N SER A 224 16.69 -0.59 -25.28
CA SER A 224 15.25 -0.74 -25.49
C SER A 224 14.48 0.01 -24.41
N GLY A 225 13.41 0.70 -24.78
CA GLY A 225 12.59 1.47 -23.85
C GLY A 225 13.12 2.87 -23.52
N ALA A 226 14.01 3.42 -24.35
CA ALA A 226 14.32 4.84 -24.35
C ALA A 226 13.07 5.69 -24.59
N ARG A 227 12.98 6.85 -23.94
CA ARG A 227 11.88 7.79 -24.25
C ARG A 227 12.03 8.33 -25.69
N PRO A 228 10.95 8.67 -26.39
CA PRO A 228 11.02 9.09 -27.80
C PRO A 228 12.02 10.21 -28.07
N THR A 229 12.14 11.19 -27.16
CA THR A 229 13.09 12.32 -27.27
C THR A 229 14.56 11.89 -27.13
N HIS A 230 14.83 10.73 -26.54
CA HIS A 230 16.19 10.18 -26.40
C HIS A 230 16.52 9.14 -27.50
N ALA A 231 15.51 8.52 -28.08
CA ALA A 231 15.69 7.55 -29.15
C ALA A 231 16.38 8.16 -30.40
N VAL A 232 16.24 9.47 -30.60
CA VAL A 232 16.81 10.17 -31.78
C VAL A 232 18.34 10.26 -31.77
N TRP A 233 18.96 10.22 -30.61
CA TRP A 233 20.40 10.39 -30.44
C TRP A 233 21.10 9.20 -29.75
N GLN A 234 20.37 8.21 -29.22
CA GLN A 234 20.99 7.05 -28.58
C GLN A 234 21.82 6.21 -29.59
N GLY A 235 22.91 5.61 -29.12
CA GLY A 235 23.77 4.71 -29.91
C GLY A 235 24.47 5.40 -31.08
N LYS A 236 24.66 6.72 -31.02
CA LYS A 236 25.33 7.49 -32.06
C LYS A 236 26.63 8.09 -31.55
N VAL A 237 27.55 8.36 -32.48
CA VAL A 237 28.84 9.00 -32.21
C VAL A 237 28.70 10.51 -32.38
N PHE A 238 29.33 11.27 -31.48
CA PHE A 238 29.28 12.74 -31.44
C PHE A 238 30.68 13.32 -31.24
N CYS A 239 30.94 14.51 -31.80
CA CYS A 239 32.13 15.28 -31.53
C CYS A 239 31.90 16.22 -30.32
N VAL A 240 32.77 16.11 -29.29
CA VAL A 240 32.63 16.88 -28.04
C VAL A 240 32.96 18.36 -28.28
N SER A 241 34.02 18.68 -29.02
CA SER A 241 34.37 20.07 -29.36
C SER A 241 33.50 20.68 -30.45
N GLY A 242 32.77 19.87 -31.22
CA GLY A 242 31.99 20.28 -32.39
C GLY A 242 32.85 20.67 -33.61
N LYS A 243 34.16 20.41 -33.58
CA LYS A 243 35.09 20.82 -34.65
C LYS A 243 35.18 19.82 -35.82
N ASP A 244 34.88 18.55 -35.58
CA ASP A 244 34.88 17.53 -36.60
C ASP A 244 33.49 17.41 -37.25
N SER A 245 33.34 17.98 -38.44
CA SER A 245 32.07 18.03 -39.18
C SER A 245 31.54 16.65 -39.63
N ARG A 246 32.36 15.58 -39.52
CA ARG A 246 31.90 14.20 -39.82
C ARG A 246 30.95 13.67 -38.76
N TYR A 247 30.97 14.25 -37.57
CA TYR A 247 30.15 13.84 -36.44
C TYR A 247 29.32 15.00 -35.91
N PRO A 248 28.05 14.77 -35.53
CA PRO A 248 27.20 15.81 -34.94
C PRO A 248 27.83 16.38 -33.64
N PRO A 249 27.58 17.66 -33.31
CA PRO A 249 28.08 18.27 -32.07
C PRO A 249 27.36 17.65 -30.86
N PHE A 250 28.16 17.26 -29.85
CA PHE A 250 27.67 16.49 -28.69
C PHE A 250 26.58 17.24 -27.87
N TYR A 251 26.92 18.46 -27.44
CA TYR A 251 26.04 19.19 -26.51
C TYR A 251 24.71 19.59 -27.14
N GLU A 252 24.70 20.07 -28.35
CA GLU A 252 23.53 20.51 -29.08
C GLU A 252 22.60 19.33 -29.44
N SER A 253 23.19 18.24 -29.94
CA SER A 253 22.46 17.08 -30.42
C SER A 253 21.81 16.27 -29.29
N THR A 254 22.48 16.16 -28.15
CA THR A 254 22.02 15.32 -27.02
C THR A 254 21.36 16.12 -25.91
N GLY A 255 21.50 17.45 -25.89
CA GLY A 255 21.05 18.30 -24.80
C GLY A 255 21.78 18.04 -23.49
N TYR A 256 23.00 17.47 -23.53
CA TYR A 256 23.82 17.25 -22.34
C TYR A 256 23.98 18.54 -21.53
N GLY A 257 23.86 18.46 -20.20
CA GLY A 257 23.85 19.63 -19.32
C GLY A 257 22.46 20.21 -19.05
N THR A 258 21.41 19.73 -19.73
CA THR A 258 20.02 20.09 -19.46
C THR A 258 19.26 18.98 -18.72
N GLY A 259 18.21 19.34 -18.00
CA GLY A 259 17.39 18.36 -17.28
C GLY A 259 16.64 17.37 -18.18
N ALA A 260 16.35 17.74 -19.42
CA ALA A 260 15.61 16.90 -20.38
C ALA A 260 16.54 16.09 -21.30
N GLY A 261 17.84 16.42 -21.38
CA GLY A 261 18.82 15.81 -22.27
C GLY A 261 19.50 14.56 -21.72
N LEU A 262 20.64 14.23 -22.33
CA LEU A 262 21.50 13.11 -21.95
C LEU A 262 22.00 13.28 -20.51
N CYS A 263 21.97 12.22 -19.71
CA CYS A 263 22.29 12.20 -18.27
C CYS A 263 21.40 13.16 -17.41
N GLY A 264 20.32 13.70 -17.96
CA GLY A 264 19.36 14.51 -17.24
C GLY A 264 18.35 13.67 -16.42
N TRP A 265 17.18 14.23 -16.11
CA TRP A 265 16.19 13.62 -15.19
C TRP A 265 15.72 12.24 -15.65
N ASN A 266 15.94 11.23 -14.78
CA ASN A 266 15.58 9.84 -15.04
C ASN A 266 16.18 9.28 -16.35
N CYS A 267 17.24 9.87 -16.88
CA CYS A 267 17.96 9.33 -18.01
C CYS A 267 18.77 8.10 -17.58
N ARG A 268 18.74 7.04 -18.38
CA ARG A 268 19.54 5.83 -18.18
C ARG A 268 20.65 5.70 -19.24
N HIS A 269 20.71 6.65 -20.17
CA HIS A 269 21.81 6.72 -21.12
C HIS A 269 23.01 7.37 -20.47
N ASN A 270 24.17 6.92 -20.91
CA ASN A 270 25.47 7.53 -20.64
C ASN A 270 26.25 7.55 -21.97
N PHE A 271 27.51 7.78 -21.95
CA PHE A 271 28.38 7.75 -23.12
C PHE A 271 29.79 7.29 -22.73
N HIS A 272 30.55 6.86 -23.70
CA HIS A 272 31.94 6.43 -23.55
C HIS A 272 32.82 7.02 -24.67
N ALA A 273 34.13 6.98 -24.49
CA ALA A 273 35.07 7.44 -25.52
C ALA A 273 34.90 6.63 -26.81
N PHE A 274 35.05 7.32 -27.93
CA PHE A 274 35.09 6.73 -29.25
C PHE A 274 36.35 7.24 -30.00
N PHE A 275 37.24 6.34 -30.38
CA PHE A 275 38.48 6.67 -31.08
C PHE A 275 38.29 6.38 -32.58
N PRO A 276 38.11 7.41 -33.45
CA PRO A 276 37.96 7.22 -34.87
C PRO A 276 39.12 6.44 -35.47
N GLY A 277 38.82 5.42 -36.26
CA GLY A 277 39.85 4.52 -36.86
C GLY A 277 40.30 3.36 -35.98
N ILE A 278 39.95 3.38 -34.66
CA ILE A 278 40.21 2.28 -33.72
C ILE A 278 38.90 1.68 -33.21
N SER A 279 37.97 2.53 -32.74
CA SER A 279 36.65 2.08 -32.25
C SER A 279 35.71 1.78 -33.40
N THR A 280 34.89 0.77 -33.24
CA THR A 280 33.73 0.50 -34.09
C THR A 280 32.46 0.84 -33.31
N PRO A 281 31.43 1.45 -33.96
CA PRO A 281 30.18 1.74 -33.28
C PRO A 281 29.56 0.48 -32.64
N ALA A 282 29.18 0.60 -31.37
CA ALA A 282 28.64 -0.52 -30.60
C ALA A 282 27.18 -0.88 -31.01
N TYR A 283 26.47 0.03 -31.70
CA TYR A 283 25.08 -0.13 -32.06
C TYR A 283 24.89 0.01 -33.57
N SER A 284 24.38 -1.05 -34.23
CA SER A 284 23.98 -0.96 -35.63
C SER A 284 22.62 -0.22 -35.75
N GLN A 285 22.34 0.32 -36.96
CA GLN A 285 21.03 0.95 -37.22
C GLN A 285 19.90 -0.06 -37.04
N GLU A 286 20.08 -1.32 -37.40
CA GLU A 286 19.09 -2.38 -37.22
C GLU A 286 18.77 -2.60 -35.72
N MET A 287 19.77 -2.56 -34.83
CA MET A 287 19.56 -2.63 -33.38
C MET A 287 18.77 -1.42 -32.85
N LEU A 288 19.06 -0.22 -33.32
CA LEU A 288 18.36 1.00 -32.89
C LEU A 288 16.90 1.00 -33.36
N ASP A 289 16.66 0.54 -34.58
CA ASP A 289 15.32 0.37 -35.14
C ASP A 289 14.53 -0.69 -34.35
N ASP A 290 15.17 -1.81 -33.99
CA ASP A 290 14.57 -2.85 -33.16
C ASP A 290 14.23 -2.34 -31.75
N TYR A 291 15.07 -1.52 -31.14
CA TYR A 291 14.80 -0.90 -29.84
C TYR A 291 13.59 0.05 -29.85
N SER A 292 13.34 0.68 -30.99
CA SER A 292 12.25 1.64 -31.18
C SER A 292 10.98 0.99 -31.73
N ALA A 293 11.05 -0.28 -32.16
CA ALA A 293 9.95 -0.96 -32.82
C ALA A 293 8.73 -1.23 -31.91
N ARG A 294 7.55 -1.10 -32.48
CA ARG A 294 6.28 -1.51 -31.82
C ARG A 294 6.05 -3.00 -32.01
N LYS A 295 6.84 -3.83 -31.35
CA LYS A 295 6.87 -5.29 -31.54
C LYS A 295 6.18 -6.09 -30.43
N TYR A 296 5.90 -5.47 -29.30
CA TYR A 296 5.31 -6.14 -28.15
C TYR A 296 3.78 -6.09 -28.21
N GLU A 297 3.14 -7.24 -28.19
CA GLU A 297 1.68 -7.34 -28.25
C GLU A 297 1.07 -7.40 -26.85
N TYR A 298 0.04 -6.58 -26.61
CA TYR A 298 -0.78 -6.62 -25.40
C TYR A 298 -2.21 -6.16 -25.73
N ASN A 299 -3.22 -6.97 -25.36
CA ASN A 299 -4.63 -6.72 -25.66
C ASN A 299 -4.88 -6.38 -27.14
N SER A 300 -4.30 -7.18 -28.04
CA SER A 300 -4.43 -7.06 -29.52
C SER A 300 -3.91 -5.73 -30.10
N LYS A 301 -3.00 -5.07 -29.38
CA LYS A 301 -2.30 -3.86 -29.84
C LYS A 301 -0.80 -4.02 -29.69
N LYS A 302 -0.03 -3.43 -30.60
CA LYS A 302 1.43 -3.42 -30.56
C LYS A 302 1.96 -2.17 -29.85
N TYR A 303 2.94 -2.36 -29.00
CA TYR A 303 3.56 -1.32 -28.15
C TYR A 303 5.08 -1.36 -28.27
N THR A 304 5.71 -0.23 -28.00
CA THR A 304 7.15 -0.15 -27.74
C THR A 304 7.46 -0.65 -26.33
N GLU A 305 8.70 -0.98 -26.06
CA GLU A 305 9.18 -1.30 -24.70
C GLU A 305 8.96 -0.13 -23.73
N TYR A 306 9.15 1.11 -24.19
CA TYR A 306 8.90 2.31 -23.39
C TYR A 306 7.43 2.38 -22.94
N GLU A 307 6.49 2.22 -23.87
CA GLU A 307 5.05 2.28 -23.55
C GLU A 307 4.65 1.21 -22.53
N LEU A 308 5.11 -0.04 -22.71
CA LEU A 308 4.85 -1.11 -21.75
C LEU A 308 5.48 -0.84 -20.39
N SER A 309 6.69 -0.26 -20.36
CA SER A 309 7.33 0.13 -19.10
C SER A 309 6.53 1.19 -18.34
N GLN A 310 5.94 2.17 -19.05
CA GLN A 310 5.08 3.18 -18.43
C GLN A 310 3.77 2.59 -17.89
N MET A 311 3.18 1.62 -18.62
CA MET A 311 2.00 0.89 -18.18
C MET A 311 2.28 0.08 -16.91
N GLN A 312 3.41 -0.63 -16.85
CA GLN A 312 3.84 -1.37 -15.65
C GLN A 312 4.03 -0.43 -14.46
N ARG A 313 4.79 0.65 -14.63
CA ARG A 313 5.03 1.67 -13.59
C ARG A 313 3.74 2.31 -13.08
N SER A 314 2.76 2.53 -13.97
CA SER A 314 1.44 3.02 -13.57
C SER A 314 0.72 2.05 -12.63
N GLN A 315 0.77 0.74 -12.92
CA GLN A 315 0.18 -0.29 -12.05
C GLN A 315 0.94 -0.41 -10.72
N GLU A 316 2.27 -0.38 -10.73
CA GLU A 316 3.12 -0.39 -9.52
C GLU A 316 2.81 0.82 -8.61
N ARG A 317 2.65 2.02 -9.17
CA ARG A 317 2.25 3.23 -8.41
C ARG A 317 0.86 3.08 -7.77
N LYS A 318 -0.12 2.48 -8.47
CA LYS A 318 -1.46 2.21 -7.92
C LYS A 318 -1.39 1.26 -6.73
N ILE A 319 -0.61 0.17 -6.83
CA ILE A 319 -0.40 -0.78 -5.74
C ILE A 319 0.21 -0.08 -4.52
N ARG A 320 1.24 0.73 -4.71
CA ARG A 320 1.89 1.48 -3.62
C ARG A 320 0.93 2.47 -2.96
N ALA A 321 0.14 3.19 -3.75
CA ALA A 321 -0.89 4.10 -3.22
C ALA A 321 -1.92 3.36 -2.35
N THR A 322 -2.37 2.18 -2.78
CA THR A 322 -3.28 1.33 -2.00
C THR A 322 -2.63 0.84 -0.70
N LYS A 323 -1.36 0.42 -0.74
CA LYS A 323 -0.61 0.01 0.46
C LYS A 323 -0.44 1.16 1.46
N ARG A 324 -0.19 2.40 1.00
CA ARG A 324 -0.14 3.59 1.87
C ARG A 324 -1.48 3.86 2.57
N LYS A 325 -2.60 3.73 1.87
CA LYS A 325 -3.93 3.85 2.49
C LYS A 325 -4.15 2.78 3.57
N LEU A 326 -3.76 1.53 3.30
CA LEU A 326 -3.83 0.44 4.29
C LEU A 326 -3.01 0.75 5.54
N THR A 327 -1.82 1.34 5.40
CA THR A 327 -1.01 1.80 6.54
C THR A 327 -1.75 2.84 7.36
N GLY A 328 -2.37 3.82 6.71
CA GLY A 328 -3.15 4.86 7.39
C GLY A 328 -4.35 4.29 8.14
N TYR A 329 -5.12 3.42 7.51
CA TYR A 329 -6.27 2.77 8.16
C TYR A 329 -5.85 1.86 9.33
N ASP A 330 -4.79 1.04 9.19
CA ASP A 330 -4.30 0.21 10.30
C ASP A 330 -3.84 1.06 11.50
N ALA A 331 -3.17 2.18 11.24
CA ALA A 331 -2.78 3.11 12.28
C ALA A 331 -4.00 3.77 12.95
N GLY A 332 -5.01 4.17 12.17
CA GLY A 332 -6.26 4.70 12.70
C GLY A 332 -7.02 3.69 13.56
N ILE A 333 -7.17 2.44 13.09
CA ILE A 333 -7.83 1.34 13.83
C ILE A 333 -7.17 1.10 15.20
N LYS A 334 -5.83 1.17 15.26
CA LYS A 334 -5.06 0.93 16.49
C LYS A 334 -5.14 2.07 17.50
N ASN A 335 -5.45 3.28 17.06
CA ASN A 335 -5.34 4.48 17.89
C ASN A 335 -6.68 5.18 18.16
N THR A 336 -7.81 4.63 17.70
CA THR A 336 -9.15 5.14 18.01
C THR A 336 -9.83 4.33 19.11
N ASP A 337 -10.44 5.02 20.06
CA ASP A 337 -11.28 4.45 21.12
C ASP A 337 -12.74 4.34 20.67
N SER A 338 -13.13 5.04 19.59
CA SER A 338 -14.49 5.00 19.03
C SER A 338 -14.76 3.68 18.30
N ASN A 339 -15.70 2.90 18.79
CA ASN A 339 -16.13 1.66 18.16
C ASN A 339 -16.73 1.85 16.76
N THR A 340 -17.44 2.96 16.53
CA THR A 340 -18.04 3.29 15.23
C THR A 340 -16.99 3.69 14.21
N LEU A 341 -16.04 4.53 14.60
CA LEU A 341 -14.91 4.90 13.75
C LEU A 341 -14.02 3.69 13.45
N LYS A 342 -13.74 2.85 14.44
CA LYS A 342 -12.98 1.60 14.26
C LYS A 342 -13.66 0.68 13.24
N ALA A 343 -14.99 0.62 13.26
CA ALA A 343 -15.77 -0.13 12.28
C ALA A 343 -15.64 0.44 10.86
N GLU A 344 -15.80 1.74 10.70
CA GLU A 344 -15.66 2.40 9.39
C GLU A 344 -14.26 2.19 8.82
N LEU A 345 -13.21 2.40 9.63
CA LEU A 345 -11.83 2.19 9.21
C LEU A 345 -11.55 0.73 8.84
N THR A 346 -12.12 -0.23 9.59
CA THR A 346 -12.00 -1.66 9.27
C THR A 346 -12.67 -1.98 7.93
N ASN A 347 -13.85 -1.44 7.66
CA ASN A 347 -14.53 -1.60 6.38
C ASN A 347 -13.70 -1.06 5.21
N ARG A 348 -13.10 0.12 5.40
CA ARG A 348 -12.20 0.72 4.40
C ARG A 348 -10.95 -0.12 4.19
N PHE A 349 -10.34 -0.61 5.27
CA PHE A 349 -9.18 -1.49 5.21
C PHE A 349 -9.48 -2.78 4.44
N GLU A 350 -10.62 -3.42 4.69
CA GLU A 350 -11.05 -4.62 3.98
C GLU A 350 -11.29 -4.39 2.49
N SER A 351 -11.96 -3.30 2.15
CA SER A 351 -12.22 -2.92 0.76
C SER A 351 -10.92 -2.64 -0.01
N GLU A 352 -10.03 -1.83 0.56
CA GLU A 352 -8.72 -1.53 -0.07
C GLU A 352 -7.83 -2.78 -0.13
N SER A 353 -7.95 -3.72 0.83
CA SER A 353 -7.24 -5.00 0.79
C SER A 353 -7.69 -5.89 -0.37
N ALA A 354 -8.98 -5.89 -0.69
CA ALA A 354 -9.51 -6.61 -1.85
C ALA A 354 -9.05 -5.95 -3.16
N GLU A 355 -9.04 -4.62 -3.22
CA GLU A 355 -8.52 -3.87 -4.36
C GLU A 355 -7.02 -4.11 -4.55
N LEU A 356 -6.22 -4.13 -3.48
CA LEU A 356 -4.80 -4.48 -3.53
C LEU A 356 -4.58 -5.84 -4.19
N LYS A 357 -5.31 -6.86 -3.76
CA LYS A 357 -5.21 -8.21 -4.33
C LYS A 357 -5.55 -8.24 -5.83
N LYS A 358 -6.57 -7.48 -6.24
CA LYS A 358 -6.95 -7.33 -7.65
C LYS A 358 -5.85 -6.66 -8.46
N GLN A 359 -5.27 -5.58 -7.94
CA GLN A 359 -4.18 -4.83 -8.58
C GLN A 359 -2.92 -5.70 -8.72
N GLU A 360 -2.51 -6.42 -7.68
CA GLU A 360 -1.35 -7.33 -7.71
C GLU A 360 -1.56 -8.47 -8.72
N LYS A 361 -2.78 -9.03 -8.80
CA LYS A 361 -3.12 -10.04 -9.81
C LYS A 361 -3.06 -9.46 -11.23
N SER A 362 -3.55 -8.23 -11.40
CA SER A 362 -3.52 -7.53 -12.70
C SER A 362 -2.07 -7.28 -13.15
N LEU A 363 -1.21 -6.77 -12.27
CA LEU A 363 0.20 -6.54 -12.59
C LEU A 363 0.93 -7.85 -12.95
N LYS A 364 0.73 -8.92 -12.18
CA LYS A 364 1.33 -10.24 -12.49
C LYS A 364 0.84 -10.77 -13.84
N LYS A 365 -0.45 -10.59 -14.15
CA LYS A 365 -1.02 -10.97 -15.46
C LYS A 365 -0.38 -10.16 -16.59
N PHE A 366 -0.28 -8.83 -16.41
CA PHE A 366 0.35 -7.93 -17.36
C PHE A 366 1.80 -8.35 -17.65
N CYS A 367 2.63 -8.53 -16.61
CA CYS A 367 4.03 -8.92 -16.75
C CYS A 367 4.15 -10.26 -17.50
N ARG A 368 3.31 -11.26 -17.17
CA ARG A 368 3.32 -12.56 -17.85
C ARG A 368 2.94 -12.46 -19.33
N GLN A 369 1.93 -11.63 -19.66
CA GLN A 369 1.46 -11.47 -21.04
C GLN A 369 2.44 -10.69 -21.92
N THR A 370 3.20 -9.77 -21.33
CA THR A 370 4.16 -8.92 -22.05
C THR A 370 5.61 -9.40 -21.98
N GLY A 371 5.87 -10.55 -21.29
CA GLY A 371 7.23 -11.04 -21.07
C GLY A 371 8.06 -10.19 -20.09
N ARG A 372 7.46 -9.18 -19.44
CA ARG A 372 8.17 -8.29 -18.55
C ARG A 372 8.39 -8.93 -17.17
N ARG A 373 9.50 -8.61 -16.54
CA ARG A 373 9.82 -9.09 -15.21
C ARG A 373 8.91 -8.43 -14.16
N TYR A 374 8.31 -9.25 -13.31
CA TYR A 374 7.64 -8.78 -12.10
C TYR A 374 8.66 -8.61 -10.97
N GLU A 375 8.81 -7.39 -10.46
CA GLU A 375 9.71 -7.06 -9.36
C GLU A 375 8.91 -6.66 -8.12
N SER A 376 8.87 -7.54 -7.11
CA SER A 376 8.09 -7.31 -5.90
C SER A 376 8.56 -6.08 -5.12
N ALA A 377 9.87 -5.78 -5.12
CA ALA A 377 10.45 -4.61 -4.45
C ALA A 377 9.80 -3.29 -4.91
N ARG A 378 9.47 -3.16 -6.20
CA ARG A 378 8.84 -1.96 -6.76
C ARG A 378 7.42 -1.68 -6.28
N THR A 379 6.79 -2.65 -5.66
CA THR A 379 5.44 -2.54 -5.10
C THR A 379 5.43 -2.45 -3.57
N GLN A 380 6.58 -2.50 -2.91
CA GLN A 380 6.68 -2.41 -1.45
C GLN A 380 6.61 -0.95 -0.98
N VAL A 381 6.05 -0.74 0.22
CA VAL A 381 5.95 0.57 0.90
C VAL A 381 6.11 0.47 2.42
N HIS A 382 6.46 -0.71 2.93
CA HIS A 382 6.53 -0.98 4.38
C HIS A 382 7.91 -1.54 4.74
N ALA A 383 8.92 -0.68 4.75
CA ALA A 383 10.20 -1.03 5.32
C ALA A 383 10.18 -0.85 6.84
N VAL A 384 10.79 -1.78 7.55
CA VAL A 384 11.05 -1.69 8.99
C VAL A 384 12.54 -1.51 9.19
N LEU A 385 12.91 -0.47 9.91
CA LEU A 385 14.29 -0.22 10.31
C LEU A 385 14.49 -0.74 11.75
N ASP A 386 15.67 -1.31 12.02
CA ASP A 386 16.12 -1.55 13.39
C ASP A 386 16.61 -0.27 14.08
N SER A 387 17.08 -0.38 15.31
CA SER A 387 17.62 0.76 16.07
C SER A 387 18.91 1.34 15.46
N GLU A 388 19.58 0.58 14.61
CA GLU A 388 20.82 0.95 13.93
C GLU A 388 20.56 1.50 12.53
N GLY A 389 19.28 1.51 12.08
CA GLY A 389 18.88 2.03 10.77
C GLY A 389 19.02 1.02 9.62
N ASN A 390 19.30 -0.25 9.91
CA ASN A 390 19.32 -1.28 8.89
C ASN A 390 17.92 -1.71 8.50
N ILE A 391 17.73 -2.09 7.24
CA ILE A 391 16.46 -2.62 6.75
C ILE A 391 16.32 -4.07 7.21
N VAL A 392 15.52 -4.30 8.25
CA VAL A 392 15.26 -5.65 8.78
C VAL A 392 14.02 -6.31 8.19
N GLY A 393 13.30 -5.63 7.34
CA GLY A 393 12.18 -6.20 6.60
C GLY A 393 11.05 -5.23 6.29
N PHE A 394 9.98 -5.80 5.76
CA PHE A 394 8.75 -5.07 5.47
C PHE A 394 7.78 -5.24 6.64
N ASN A 395 6.83 -4.30 6.82
CA ASN A 395 5.78 -4.43 7.82
C ASN A 395 4.87 -5.62 7.49
N LYS A 396 5.31 -6.81 7.88
CA LYS A 396 4.59 -8.07 7.65
C LYS A 396 3.20 -8.07 8.27
N SER A 397 3.00 -7.33 9.38
CA SER A 397 1.72 -7.32 10.09
C SER A 397 0.59 -6.71 9.26
N VAL A 398 0.80 -5.55 8.61
CA VAL A 398 -0.21 -4.93 7.75
C VAL A 398 -0.45 -5.78 6.50
N ALA A 399 0.60 -6.34 5.89
CA ALA A 399 0.47 -7.22 4.73
C ALA A 399 -0.33 -8.50 5.05
N GLN A 400 -0.06 -9.14 6.19
CA GLN A 400 -0.80 -10.31 6.64
C GLN A 400 -2.28 -9.97 6.92
N LYS A 401 -2.54 -8.88 7.63
CA LYS A 401 -3.90 -8.38 7.86
C LYS A 401 -4.65 -8.12 6.55
N ALA A 402 -3.99 -7.53 5.56
CA ALA A 402 -4.58 -7.27 4.25
C ALA A 402 -4.99 -8.57 3.52
N VAL A 403 -4.19 -9.63 3.62
CA VAL A 403 -4.55 -10.94 3.04
C VAL A 403 -5.84 -11.48 3.66
N TRP A 404 -5.94 -11.49 4.99
CA TRP A 404 -7.15 -11.95 5.69
C TRP A 404 -8.34 -11.03 5.42
N ALA A 405 -8.14 -9.72 5.46
CA ALA A 405 -9.15 -8.72 5.19
C ALA A 405 -9.73 -8.84 3.77
N SER A 406 -8.88 -9.08 2.76
CA SER A 406 -9.33 -9.30 1.38
C SER A 406 -10.20 -10.56 1.24
N LYS A 407 -9.87 -11.64 1.97
CA LYS A 407 -10.68 -12.86 1.99
C LYS A 407 -12.06 -12.58 2.62
N ARG A 408 -12.08 -11.89 3.76
CA ARG A 408 -13.30 -11.50 4.48
C ARG A 408 -14.19 -10.60 3.63
N HIS A 409 -13.64 -9.57 3.02
CA HIS A 409 -14.37 -8.70 2.09
C HIS A 409 -15.00 -9.48 0.94
N THR A 410 -14.23 -10.38 0.31
CA THR A 410 -14.73 -11.22 -0.78
C THR A 410 -15.91 -12.08 -0.34
N SER A 411 -15.83 -12.70 0.86
CA SER A 411 -16.91 -13.49 1.42
C SER A 411 -18.15 -12.65 1.69
N LYS A 412 -18.01 -11.46 2.29
CA LYS A 412 -19.11 -10.51 2.50
C LYS A 412 -19.80 -10.14 1.19
N MET A 413 -19.04 -9.81 0.14
CA MET A 413 -19.62 -9.45 -1.15
C MET A 413 -20.35 -10.62 -1.82
N GLN A 414 -19.87 -11.85 -1.66
CA GLN A 414 -20.59 -13.03 -2.12
C GLN A 414 -21.92 -13.22 -1.37
N MET A 415 -21.92 -13.02 -0.05
CA MET A 415 -23.13 -13.11 0.76
C MET A 415 -24.11 -11.97 0.46
N VAL A 416 -23.64 -10.74 0.20
CA VAL A 416 -24.50 -9.62 -0.21
C VAL A 416 -25.27 -9.95 -1.49
N LYS A 417 -24.63 -10.58 -2.48
CA LYS A 417 -25.30 -11.01 -3.72
C LYS A 417 -26.41 -12.04 -3.50
N GLN A 418 -26.38 -12.77 -2.40
CA GLN A 418 -27.43 -13.74 -2.08
C GLN A 418 -28.73 -13.05 -1.68
N LEU A 419 -28.66 -11.81 -1.19
CA LEU A 419 -29.83 -11.00 -0.88
C LEU A 419 -30.68 -10.68 -2.13
N ASP A 420 -30.08 -10.73 -3.33
CA ASP A 420 -30.81 -10.52 -4.59
C ASP A 420 -31.82 -11.65 -4.88
N LYS A 421 -31.69 -12.81 -4.22
CA LYS A 421 -32.60 -13.95 -4.31
C LYS A 421 -33.82 -13.83 -3.39
N LEU A 422 -33.86 -12.84 -2.51
CA LEU A 422 -34.94 -12.63 -1.56
C LEU A 422 -36.10 -11.89 -2.22
N SER A 423 -37.34 -12.35 -1.91
CA SER A 423 -38.55 -11.59 -2.22
C SER A 423 -38.62 -10.32 -1.35
N ASP A 424 -39.49 -9.40 -1.71
CA ASP A 424 -39.72 -8.17 -0.92
C ASP A 424 -40.23 -8.49 0.49
N GLU A 425 -41.06 -9.51 0.62
CA GLU A 425 -41.58 -9.99 1.91
C GLU A 425 -40.43 -10.55 2.77
N GLU A 426 -39.56 -11.36 2.20
CA GLU A 426 -38.37 -11.91 2.88
C GLU A 426 -37.38 -10.81 3.29
N ARG A 427 -37.15 -9.83 2.41
CA ARG A 427 -36.30 -8.65 2.72
C ARG A 427 -36.90 -7.87 3.91
N LEU A 428 -38.20 -7.65 3.90
CA LEU A 428 -38.91 -6.97 4.99
C LEU A 428 -38.83 -7.78 6.30
N ALA A 429 -38.97 -9.10 6.23
CA ALA A 429 -38.85 -9.97 7.40
C ALA A 429 -37.43 -9.88 8.01
N VAL A 430 -36.40 -9.96 7.20
CA VAL A 430 -35.01 -9.78 7.66
C VAL A 430 -34.80 -8.39 8.26
N GLN A 431 -35.28 -7.33 7.61
CA GLN A 431 -35.16 -5.95 8.13
C GLN A 431 -35.86 -5.79 9.49
N ARG A 432 -37.07 -6.33 9.65
CA ARG A 432 -37.80 -6.32 10.93
C ARG A 432 -37.07 -7.08 12.02
N TYR A 433 -36.37 -8.16 11.66
CA TYR A 433 -35.55 -8.91 12.62
C TYR A 433 -34.45 -8.03 13.22
N THR A 434 -33.82 -7.17 12.45
CA THR A 434 -32.78 -6.25 12.97
C THR A 434 -33.30 -5.20 13.97
N GLY A 435 -34.62 -5.13 14.18
CA GLY A 435 -35.32 -4.25 15.14
C GLY A 435 -35.94 -5.03 16.29
N PHE A 436 -37.20 -4.70 16.59
CA PHE A 436 -37.94 -5.30 17.73
C PHE A 436 -38.30 -6.77 17.55
N ALA A 437 -38.37 -7.28 16.33
CA ALA A 437 -38.82 -8.64 16.08
C ALA A 437 -37.86 -9.69 16.65
N ALA A 438 -36.52 -9.41 16.61
CA ALA A 438 -35.52 -10.34 17.15
C ALA A 438 -35.77 -10.73 18.60
N HIS A 439 -36.02 -9.73 19.47
CA HIS A 439 -36.27 -9.98 20.89
C HIS A 439 -37.57 -10.77 21.11
N ARG A 440 -38.63 -10.37 20.42
CA ARG A 440 -39.94 -11.01 20.57
C ARG A 440 -39.93 -12.47 20.12
N VAL A 441 -39.38 -12.74 18.93
CA VAL A 441 -39.36 -14.08 18.34
C VAL A 441 -38.43 -15.01 19.12
N ASN A 442 -37.24 -14.56 19.47
CA ASN A 442 -36.32 -15.38 20.25
C ASN A 442 -36.85 -15.65 21.65
N ARG A 443 -37.51 -14.67 22.31
CA ARG A 443 -38.18 -14.88 23.61
C ARG A 443 -39.28 -15.94 23.52
N ALA A 444 -40.09 -15.91 22.47
CA ALA A 444 -41.15 -16.91 22.26
C ALA A 444 -40.56 -18.32 22.04
N LEU A 445 -39.44 -18.43 21.28
CA LEU A 445 -38.74 -19.70 21.08
C LEU A 445 -38.16 -20.27 22.37
N TYR A 446 -37.56 -19.43 23.24
CA TYR A 446 -36.94 -19.86 24.50
C TYR A 446 -37.97 -20.16 25.60
N SER A 447 -39.17 -19.56 25.56
CA SER A 447 -40.23 -19.80 26.55
C SER A 447 -41.17 -20.99 26.23
N GLY A 448 -41.02 -21.59 25.05
CA GLY A 448 -41.82 -22.71 24.59
C GLY A 448 -42.98 -22.32 23.66
N LYS A 449 -43.38 -23.26 22.81
CA LYS A 449 -44.34 -23.01 21.70
C LYS A 449 -45.77 -22.65 22.12
N SER A 450 -46.18 -22.90 23.36
CA SER A 450 -47.56 -22.68 23.84
C SER A 450 -47.97 -21.20 23.90
N GLN A 451 -47.03 -20.28 23.94
CA GLN A 451 -47.30 -18.83 24.02
C GLN A 451 -47.16 -18.10 22.67
N MET A 452 -46.92 -18.82 21.56
CA MET A 452 -46.67 -18.22 20.26
C MET A 452 -47.96 -17.96 19.51
N ILE A 453 -48.19 -16.69 19.15
CA ILE A 453 -49.35 -16.30 18.34
C ILE A 453 -49.12 -16.65 16.86
N GLU A 454 -50.20 -16.85 16.09
CA GLU A 454 -50.12 -17.25 14.67
C GLU A 454 -49.27 -16.29 13.83
N LYS A 455 -49.43 -14.99 14.05
CA LYS A 455 -48.61 -13.95 13.36
C LYS A 455 -47.11 -14.12 13.53
N GLU A 456 -46.65 -14.64 14.68
CA GLU A 456 -45.24 -14.92 14.91
C GLU A 456 -44.78 -16.18 14.18
N ARG A 457 -45.66 -17.19 14.08
CA ARG A 457 -45.36 -18.41 13.31
C ARG A 457 -45.23 -18.12 11.82
N GLU A 458 -46.11 -17.30 11.26
CA GLU A 458 -46.03 -16.87 9.85
C GLU A 458 -44.78 -16.07 9.61
N TYR A 459 -44.49 -15.10 10.47
CA TYR A 459 -43.25 -14.32 10.37
C TYR A 459 -42.00 -15.22 10.37
N MET A 460 -41.93 -16.22 11.25
CA MET A 460 -40.82 -17.16 11.30
C MET A 460 -40.69 -18.02 10.05
N LYS A 461 -41.84 -18.43 9.44
CA LYS A 461 -41.81 -19.18 8.17
C LYS A 461 -41.12 -18.35 7.07
N VAL A 462 -41.49 -17.07 6.95
CA VAL A 462 -40.90 -16.17 5.96
C VAL A 462 -39.42 -15.91 6.25
N LEU A 463 -39.02 -15.69 7.51
CA LEU A 463 -37.63 -15.49 7.89
C LEU A 463 -36.81 -16.76 7.68
N ASP A 464 -37.31 -17.94 8.00
CA ASP A 464 -36.67 -19.23 7.74
C ASP A 464 -36.44 -19.43 6.23
N SER A 465 -37.48 -19.14 5.40
CA SER A 465 -37.38 -19.18 3.94
C SER A 465 -36.27 -18.27 3.41
N ALA A 466 -36.18 -17.05 3.93
CA ALA A 466 -35.10 -16.12 3.56
C ALA A 466 -33.72 -16.69 3.89
N LEU A 467 -33.54 -17.20 5.12
CA LEU A 467 -32.26 -17.72 5.59
C LEU A 467 -31.81 -18.99 4.84
N ASP A 468 -32.76 -19.86 4.43
CA ASP A 468 -32.47 -21.07 3.65
C ASP A 468 -31.88 -20.79 2.26
N LYS A 469 -32.05 -19.58 1.72
CA LYS A 469 -31.42 -19.13 0.46
C LYS A 469 -29.95 -18.78 0.61
N GLY A 470 -29.47 -18.64 1.85
CA GLY A 470 -28.09 -18.31 2.15
C GLY A 470 -27.18 -19.54 2.20
N VAL A 471 -25.98 -19.43 1.62
CA VAL A 471 -24.95 -20.48 1.63
C VAL A 471 -23.57 -19.88 1.80
N ILE A 472 -22.73 -20.52 2.59
CA ILE A 472 -21.32 -20.13 2.78
C ILE A 472 -20.48 -20.72 1.64
N GLU A 473 -20.06 -19.88 0.70
CA GLU A 473 -19.26 -20.32 -0.46
C GLU A 473 -17.78 -20.54 -0.13
N ARG A 474 -17.30 -19.95 0.98
CA ARG A 474 -15.92 -20.09 1.50
C ARG A 474 -15.97 -20.08 3.01
N LYS A 475 -15.12 -20.89 3.66
CA LYS A 475 -14.94 -20.85 5.12
C LYS A 475 -14.84 -19.40 5.63
N ILE A 476 -15.65 -19.06 6.61
CA ILE A 476 -15.65 -17.78 7.31
C ILE A 476 -15.47 -17.98 8.81
N VAL A 477 -15.10 -16.91 9.51
CA VAL A 477 -15.10 -16.83 10.97
C VAL A 477 -16.04 -15.71 11.36
N VAL A 478 -16.91 -16.00 12.32
CA VAL A 478 -17.85 -15.04 12.89
C VAL A 478 -17.74 -15.05 14.42
N HIS A 479 -18.11 -13.94 15.04
CA HIS A 479 -17.98 -13.71 16.48
C HIS A 479 -19.34 -13.47 17.12
N ARG A 480 -19.49 -13.90 18.37
CA ARG A 480 -20.69 -13.65 19.18
C ARG A 480 -20.33 -13.47 20.64
N ASP A 481 -20.74 -12.35 21.21
CA ASP A 481 -20.70 -12.16 22.66
C ASP A 481 -22.01 -12.59 23.30
N THR A 482 -21.91 -13.32 24.40
CA THR A 482 -23.07 -13.83 25.12
C THR A 482 -22.75 -14.01 26.61
N ILE A 483 -23.68 -14.60 27.33
CA ILE A 483 -23.50 -15.06 28.72
C ILE A 483 -23.63 -16.58 28.76
N PRO A 484 -23.08 -17.28 29.75
CA PRO A 484 -23.13 -18.75 29.82
C PRO A 484 -24.52 -19.36 29.76
N GLU A 485 -25.51 -18.70 30.31
CA GLU A 485 -26.89 -19.13 30.30
C GLU A 485 -27.46 -19.25 28.88
N PHE A 486 -27.00 -18.44 27.95
CA PHE A 486 -27.41 -18.52 26.54
C PHE A 486 -26.61 -19.54 25.71
N LEU A 487 -25.65 -20.25 26.30
CA LEU A 487 -25.03 -21.41 25.65
C LEU A 487 -25.97 -22.62 25.59
N ASN A 488 -27.02 -22.61 26.41
CA ASN A 488 -28.07 -23.66 26.49
C ASN A 488 -27.53 -25.07 26.87
N VAL A 489 -26.44 -25.09 27.61
CA VAL A 489 -25.78 -26.33 28.06
C VAL A 489 -25.94 -26.57 29.55
N PHE A 490 -26.37 -25.56 30.29
CA PHE A 490 -26.63 -25.62 31.73
C PHE A 490 -28.12 -25.45 32.03
N PRO A 491 -28.63 -26.10 33.07
CA PRO A 491 -29.98 -25.85 33.56
C PRO A 491 -30.19 -24.38 33.94
N LYS A 492 -31.43 -23.89 33.79
CA LYS A 492 -31.79 -22.51 34.16
C LYS A 492 -31.52 -22.30 35.66
N GLY A 493 -30.73 -21.24 36.00
CA GLY A 493 -30.36 -20.93 37.37
C GLY A 493 -29.14 -21.68 37.91
N PHE A 494 -28.51 -22.53 37.10
CA PHE A 494 -27.28 -23.23 37.47
C PHE A 494 -26.11 -22.24 37.65
N LYS A 495 -25.44 -22.34 38.80
CA LYS A 495 -24.19 -21.58 39.04
C LYS A 495 -23.03 -22.41 38.53
N TYR A 496 -22.47 -22.02 37.41
CA TYR A 496 -21.35 -22.70 36.78
C TYR A 496 -19.99 -22.28 37.40
N SER A 497 -19.12 -23.25 37.54
CA SER A 497 -17.70 -23.09 37.90
C SER A 497 -16.83 -23.04 36.64
N GLU A 498 -15.55 -22.69 36.81
CA GLU A 498 -14.56 -22.76 35.72
C GLU A 498 -14.45 -24.18 35.17
N HIS A 499 -14.42 -25.18 36.03
CA HIS A 499 -14.37 -26.60 35.67
C HIS A 499 -15.61 -27.03 34.83
N ASP A 500 -16.78 -26.50 35.11
CA ASP A 500 -17.99 -26.78 34.31
C ASP A 500 -17.86 -26.22 32.89
N MET A 501 -17.25 -25.05 32.73
CA MET A 501 -16.98 -24.48 31.43
C MET A 501 -15.94 -25.29 30.64
N GLU A 502 -14.87 -25.73 31.26
CA GLU A 502 -13.83 -26.56 30.60
C GLU A 502 -14.40 -27.88 30.07
N ARG A 503 -15.33 -28.51 30.79
CA ARG A 503 -16.03 -29.74 30.36
C ARG A 503 -16.86 -29.61 29.11
N LEU A 504 -17.09 -28.38 28.65
CA LEU A 504 -17.82 -28.13 27.41
C LEU A 504 -16.97 -28.37 26.15
N VAL A 505 -15.66 -28.50 26.26
CA VAL A 505 -14.81 -28.85 25.12
C VAL A 505 -15.24 -30.17 24.50
N GLY A 506 -15.42 -30.20 23.21
CA GLY A 506 -15.94 -31.35 22.45
C GLY A 506 -17.47 -31.47 22.44
N LYS A 507 -18.20 -30.73 23.28
CA LYS A 507 -19.67 -30.71 23.28
C LYS A 507 -20.22 -29.86 22.13
N THR A 508 -21.47 -30.13 21.77
CA THR A 508 -22.23 -29.38 20.77
C THR A 508 -23.15 -28.38 21.45
N LEU A 509 -22.95 -27.11 21.10
CA LEU A 509 -23.93 -26.05 21.44
C LEU A 509 -25.06 -26.06 20.43
N THR A 510 -26.29 -25.95 20.88
CA THR A 510 -27.46 -25.83 20.03
C THR A 510 -28.24 -24.59 20.45
N ASN A 511 -28.42 -23.64 19.54
CA ASN A 511 -29.25 -22.46 19.78
C ASN A 511 -30.64 -22.68 19.17
N ILE A 512 -31.69 -22.77 20.02
CA ILE A 512 -33.07 -22.97 19.57
C ILE A 512 -33.67 -21.74 18.90
N GLY A 513 -33.14 -20.54 19.19
CA GLY A 513 -33.51 -19.29 18.53
C GLY A 513 -32.63 -18.98 17.31
N TYR A 514 -32.92 -17.86 16.67
CA TYR A 514 -32.04 -17.32 15.63
C TYR A 514 -30.74 -16.82 16.26
N THR A 515 -29.62 -17.10 15.58
CA THR A 515 -28.29 -16.74 16.11
C THR A 515 -27.69 -15.57 15.35
N SER A 516 -27.68 -14.42 15.99
CA SER A 516 -26.98 -13.23 15.50
C SER A 516 -25.49 -13.33 15.83
N THR A 517 -24.65 -13.20 14.84
CA THR A 517 -23.20 -13.16 14.94
C THR A 517 -22.65 -12.00 14.12
N SER A 518 -21.37 -11.70 14.22
CA SER A 518 -20.74 -10.62 13.48
C SER A 518 -19.43 -11.06 12.82
N PHE A 519 -19.09 -10.50 11.66
CA PHE A 519 -17.73 -10.56 11.14
C PHE A 519 -16.72 -9.76 11.97
N ARG A 520 -17.21 -8.90 12.86
CA ARG A 520 -16.38 -8.10 13.76
C ARG A 520 -16.17 -8.84 15.06
N ASP A 521 -14.92 -8.84 15.50
CA ASP A 521 -14.57 -9.17 16.86
C ASP A 521 -14.90 -7.97 17.78
N ILE A 522 -16.13 -7.95 18.31
CA ILE A 522 -16.60 -6.89 19.21
C ILE A 522 -16.85 -7.52 20.56
N GLN A 523 -16.31 -6.89 21.58
CA GLN A 523 -16.58 -7.24 22.96
C GLN A 523 -17.57 -6.25 23.56
N TYR A 524 -18.69 -6.77 24.06
CA TYR A 524 -19.72 -5.96 24.71
C TYR A 524 -19.56 -6.03 26.24
N GLY A 525 -19.63 -4.90 26.91
CA GLY A 525 -19.67 -4.86 28.37
C GLY A 525 -20.85 -5.64 28.95
N GLY A 526 -20.65 -6.30 30.11
CA GLY A 526 -21.66 -7.13 30.77
C GLY A 526 -21.89 -8.51 30.17
N ARG A 527 -21.08 -8.94 29.17
CA ARG A 527 -21.08 -10.30 28.61
C ARG A 527 -19.72 -10.92 28.84
N ASN A 528 -19.70 -12.09 29.45
CA ASN A 528 -18.48 -12.76 29.88
C ASN A 528 -18.11 -14.00 29.05
N VAL A 529 -18.80 -14.24 27.94
CA VAL A 529 -18.49 -15.31 26.98
C VAL A 529 -18.35 -14.72 25.59
N HIS A 530 -17.19 -14.93 24.97
CA HIS A 530 -16.89 -14.60 23.59
C HIS A 530 -16.73 -15.88 22.78
N LEU A 531 -17.56 -16.06 21.75
CA LEU A 531 -17.45 -17.17 20.80
C LEU A 531 -16.80 -16.70 19.51
N GLU A 532 -15.75 -17.40 19.10
CA GLU A 532 -15.20 -17.37 17.75
C GLU A 532 -15.65 -18.65 17.02
N ILE A 533 -16.47 -18.51 15.99
CA ILE A 533 -17.10 -19.65 15.32
C ILE A 533 -16.60 -19.75 13.89
N GLU A 534 -15.90 -20.83 13.58
CA GLU A 534 -15.58 -21.19 12.20
C GLU A 534 -16.81 -21.79 11.52
N VAL A 535 -17.21 -21.23 10.38
CA VAL A 535 -18.32 -21.74 9.57
C VAL A 535 -17.77 -22.32 8.27
N PRO A 536 -17.93 -23.62 8.03
CA PRO A 536 -17.35 -24.29 6.88
C PRO A 536 -18.02 -23.88 5.58
N LYS A 537 -17.30 -24.08 4.46
CA LYS A 537 -17.88 -23.97 3.12
C LYS A 537 -19.05 -24.97 2.97
N GLY A 538 -20.14 -24.54 2.37
CA GLY A 538 -21.34 -25.38 2.14
C GLY A 538 -22.40 -25.21 3.21
N TYR A 539 -22.11 -24.55 4.34
CA TYR A 539 -23.12 -24.28 5.38
C TYR A 539 -24.29 -23.48 4.80
N ARG A 540 -25.53 -23.90 5.11
CA ARG A 540 -26.79 -23.28 4.67
C ARG A 540 -27.56 -22.71 5.85
N GLY A 541 -28.52 -21.84 5.55
CA GLY A 541 -29.38 -21.27 6.60
C GLY A 541 -28.77 -20.06 7.30
N CYS A 542 -28.01 -19.25 6.59
CA CYS A 542 -27.47 -17.99 7.11
C CYS A 542 -27.33 -16.92 6.04
N LEU A 543 -27.52 -15.65 6.42
CA LEU A 543 -27.38 -14.48 5.55
C LEU A 543 -26.54 -13.40 6.21
N TYR A 544 -25.75 -12.67 5.40
CA TYR A 544 -25.12 -11.42 5.80
C TYR A 544 -26.09 -10.27 5.58
N ILE A 545 -26.66 -9.74 6.65
CA ILE A 545 -27.86 -8.88 6.61
C ILE A 545 -27.58 -7.38 6.79
N GLU A 546 -26.31 -6.97 6.82
CA GLU A 546 -25.87 -5.59 7.07
C GLU A 546 -26.57 -4.54 6.20
N SER A 547 -26.77 -4.82 4.91
CA SER A 547 -27.41 -3.87 3.98
C SER A 547 -28.91 -3.70 4.21
N LEU A 548 -29.55 -4.69 4.81
CA LEU A 548 -30.99 -4.68 5.17
C LEU A 548 -31.24 -4.15 6.57
N ALA A 549 -30.19 -4.01 7.40
CA ALA A 549 -30.34 -3.57 8.78
C ALA A 549 -30.91 -2.14 8.88
N ILE A 550 -31.76 -1.91 9.90
CA ILE A 550 -32.25 -0.56 10.20
C ILE A 550 -31.08 0.35 10.63
N LYS A 551 -31.22 1.67 10.41
CA LYS A 551 -30.13 2.66 10.60
C LYS A 551 -29.40 2.54 11.94
N LYS A 552 -30.14 2.25 13.03
CA LYS A 552 -29.60 2.10 14.39
C LYS A 552 -28.60 0.94 14.52
N TYR A 553 -28.76 -0.14 13.75
CA TYR A 553 -27.95 -1.37 13.85
C TYR A 553 -27.05 -1.61 12.64
N LYS A 554 -26.91 -0.62 11.76
CA LYS A 554 -25.87 -0.62 10.72
C LYS A 554 -24.48 -0.59 11.34
N ASN A 555 -23.50 -1.16 10.64
CA ASN A 555 -22.10 -1.33 11.04
C ASN A 555 -21.85 -2.47 12.05
N GLN A 556 -22.83 -3.32 12.31
CA GLN A 556 -22.62 -4.54 13.11
C GLN A 556 -21.99 -5.68 12.31
N GLN A 557 -22.04 -5.61 10.98
CA GLN A 557 -21.57 -6.67 10.07
C GLN A 557 -22.20 -8.02 10.39
N GLU A 558 -23.49 -8.00 10.63
CA GLU A 558 -24.26 -9.13 11.16
C GLU A 558 -24.40 -10.26 10.13
N VAL A 559 -24.07 -11.47 10.59
CA VAL A 559 -24.44 -12.73 9.93
C VAL A 559 -25.49 -13.41 10.81
N LEU A 560 -26.69 -13.52 10.26
CA LEU A 560 -27.82 -14.13 10.94
C LEU A 560 -27.96 -15.59 10.53
N PHE A 561 -27.95 -16.49 11.52
CA PHE A 561 -28.19 -17.92 11.34
C PHE A 561 -29.60 -18.29 11.71
N LYS A 562 -30.16 -19.24 10.96
CA LYS A 562 -31.46 -19.84 11.20
C LYS A 562 -31.50 -20.49 12.59
N ARG A 563 -32.68 -20.55 13.19
CA ARG A 563 -32.94 -21.26 14.45
C ARG A 563 -32.47 -22.71 14.38
N GLY A 564 -32.04 -23.24 15.52
CA GLY A 564 -31.45 -24.56 15.59
C GLY A 564 -29.96 -24.60 15.16
N PHE A 565 -29.31 -23.45 15.09
CA PHE A 565 -27.87 -23.38 14.81
C PHE A 565 -27.06 -24.23 15.78
N ARG A 566 -26.14 -25.03 15.25
CA ARG A 566 -25.31 -25.96 16.02
C ARG A 566 -23.83 -25.69 15.76
N CYS A 567 -23.01 -25.71 16.83
CA CYS A 567 -21.56 -25.66 16.70
C CYS A 567 -20.88 -26.53 17.75
N LYS A 568 -19.74 -27.15 17.41
CA LYS A 568 -18.92 -27.98 18.30
C LYS A 568 -17.82 -27.13 18.91
N ILE A 569 -17.71 -27.15 20.23
CA ILE A 569 -16.65 -26.44 20.97
C ILE A 569 -15.33 -27.16 20.73
N LYS A 570 -14.30 -26.40 20.32
CA LYS A 570 -12.95 -26.90 20.07
C LYS A 570 -11.98 -26.55 21.20
N ASN A 571 -12.11 -25.36 21.75
CA ASN A 571 -11.25 -24.87 22.83
C ASN A 571 -11.98 -23.85 23.68
N ILE A 572 -11.61 -23.77 24.97
CA ILE A 572 -12.06 -22.73 25.90
C ILE A 572 -10.83 -22.22 26.64
N GLU A 573 -10.67 -20.92 26.65
CA GLU A 573 -9.64 -20.22 27.40
C GLU A 573 -10.33 -19.17 28.29
N LYS A 574 -9.82 -18.96 29.50
CA LYS A 574 -10.30 -17.91 30.39
C LYS A 574 -9.23 -16.86 30.53
N GLU A 575 -9.60 -15.63 30.29
CA GLU A 575 -8.72 -14.47 30.48
C GLU A 575 -9.49 -13.44 31.32
N ASN A 576 -8.98 -13.16 32.51
CA ASN A 576 -9.69 -12.41 33.54
C ASN A 576 -11.04 -13.09 33.88
N ASP A 577 -12.15 -12.32 33.86
CA ASP A 577 -13.52 -12.84 34.10
C ASP A 577 -14.27 -13.22 32.82
N ARG A 578 -13.57 -13.46 31.70
CA ARG A 578 -14.17 -13.73 30.40
C ARG A 578 -13.70 -15.06 29.83
N TYR A 579 -14.63 -15.83 29.26
CA TYR A 579 -14.35 -17.05 28.54
C TYR A 579 -14.28 -16.80 27.03
N TYR A 580 -13.23 -17.28 26.40
CA TYR A 580 -13.01 -17.27 24.96
C TYR A 580 -13.20 -18.69 24.41
N ILE A 581 -14.24 -18.89 23.65
CA ILE A 581 -14.65 -20.20 23.13
C ILE A 581 -14.41 -20.23 21.62
N LYS A 582 -13.57 -21.15 21.17
CA LYS A 582 -13.41 -21.48 19.76
C LYS A 582 -14.32 -22.64 19.41
N ALA A 583 -15.17 -22.46 18.41
CA ALA A 583 -16.13 -23.45 17.97
C ALA A 583 -16.16 -23.59 16.44
N GLU A 584 -16.73 -24.68 15.95
CA GLU A 584 -16.93 -24.93 14.53
C GLU A 584 -18.40 -25.27 14.29
N ALA A 585 -19.03 -24.56 13.33
CA ALA A 585 -20.41 -24.82 12.94
C ALA A 585 -20.54 -26.21 12.30
N ILE A 586 -21.60 -26.94 12.66
CA ILE A 586 -21.91 -28.28 12.14
C ILE A 586 -22.80 -28.11 10.91
N LEU A 587 -22.40 -28.73 9.77
CA LEU A 587 -23.16 -28.76 8.52
C LEU A 587 -24.50 -29.46 8.67
#